data_3233f672629a5e5ffd2bd1293bdfcc5c
#
_entry.id   3233f672629a5e5ffd2bd1293bdfcc5c
#
_cell.length_a   1.000
_cell.length_b   1.000
_cell.length_c   1.000
_cell.angle_alpha   90.00
_cell.angle_beta   90.00
_cell.angle_gamma   90.00
#
_symmetry.space_group_name_H-M   'P 1'
#
loop_
_entity.id
_entity.type
_entity.pdbx_description
1 polymer ?
#
loop_
_entity_poly.entity_id
_entity_poly.type
_entity_poly.pdbx_seq_one_letter_code
_entity_poly.pdbx_strand_id
1 'polypeptide(L)'
;MGSNISKLWAARIATTLAVGLSVLAGTVQGQSFPSKQITIVVPTAAGGANDAMARLVAQGLSQRLGQPVIVENKAGANGAIASEYVAQAAPDGHVILFGYIATHAINPALQKLRYDPVADFEPIGLVAASPTLLVVNNSVKAKNMQELVALMKAKPGSFSYASAGNGTAPHFAAELLKLSTGVDMLHVPYKGSAPAIMDTIGGTTQLMLPSLFTAYPQVKGGKLRALGLVGDKRSAVMPDVPTLAEQGIKNVSMSQWYGLFAPAKTPKAVVDRLNKELNATLAEKNVVKKIEEQGADVETSSPDQMKSLVQRELTRWRGVVAAAKIKAD
;
A
#
# COMPACT_ATOMS: atom_id res chain seq x y z
N MET A 1 37.57 -64.42 42.36
CA MET A 1 36.57 -64.52 41.31
C MET A 1 35.46 -63.43 41.42
N GLY A 2 35.77 -62.21 41.84
CA GLY A 2 34.78 -61.16 42.14
C GLY A 2 34.86 -59.87 41.31
N SER A 3 35.79 -59.70 40.37
CA SER A 3 36.04 -58.39 39.71
C SER A 3 35.46 -58.24 38.31
N ASN A 4 34.88 -59.27 37.69
CA ASN A 4 34.38 -59.21 36.33
C ASN A 4 32.85 -58.92 36.21
N ILE A 5 32.11 -59.14 37.32
CA ILE A 5 30.67 -58.92 37.29
C ILE A 5 30.28 -57.43 37.38
N SER A 6 31.05 -56.63 38.13
CA SER A 6 30.82 -55.19 38.26
C SER A 6 31.05 -54.42 36.96
N LYS A 7 31.99 -54.83 36.12
CA LYS A 7 32.32 -54.20 34.83
C LYS A 7 31.22 -54.47 33.77
N LEU A 8 30.59 -55.64 33.81
CA LEU A 8 29.49 -55.99 32.89
C LEU A 8 28.17 -55.27 33.23
N TRP A 9 27.95 -54.96 34.47
CA TRP A 9 26.74 -54.15 34.88
C TRP A 9 26.92 -52.68 34.54
N ALA A 10 28.12 -52.10 34.71
CA ALA A 10 28.40 -50.71 34.34
C ALA A 10 28.32 -50.49 32.82
N ALA A 11 28.77 -51.46 32.01
CA ALA A 11 28.66 -51.38 30.55
C ALA A 11 27.21 -51.47 30.05
N ARG A 12 26.35 -52.27 30.69
CA ARG A 12 24.93 -52.38 30.33
C ARG A 12 24.13 -51.12 30.70
N ILE A 13 24.41 -50.47 31.82
CA ILE A 13 23.75 -49.23 32.24
C ILE A 13 24.16 -48.07 31.31
N ALA A 14 25.45 -48.00 30.92
CA ALA A 14 25.92 -46.97 29.98
C ALA A 14 25.30 -47.09 28.58
N THR A 15 25.10 -48.33 28.09
CA THR A 15 24.46 -48.54 26.77
C THR A 15 22.95 -48.23 26.80
N THR A 16 22.27 -48.48 27.92
CA THR A 16 20.83 -48.15 28.04
C THR A 16 20.59 -46.65 28.17
N LEU A 17 21.52 -45.89 28.82
CA LEU A 17 21.45 -44.43 28.88
C LEU A 17 21.72 -43.78 27.52
N ALA A 18 22.65 -44.33 26.73
CA ALA A 18 23.01 -43.79 25.40
C ALA A 18 21.87 -43.97 24.37
N VAL A 19 21.11 -45.06 24.45
CA VAL A 19 19.96 -45.32 23.60
C VAL A 19 18.75 -44.45 24.02
N GLY A 20 18.59 -44.16 25.32
CA GLY A 20 17.51 -43.28 25.82
C GLY A 20 17.71 -41.81 25.43
N LEU A 21 18.93 -41.30 25.26
CA LEU A 21 19.20 -39.93 24.85
C LEU A 21 19.04 -39.70 23.32
N SER A 22 19.15 -40.76 22.51
CA SER A 22 19.02 -40.65 21.05
C SER A 22 17.55 -40.55 20.55
N VAL A 23 16.58 -40.90 21.39
CA VAL A 23 15.15 -40.88 21.01
C VAL A 23 14.50 -39.52 21.30
N LEU A 24 15.16 -38.63 22.05
CA LEU A 24 14.70 -37.28 22.36
C LEU A 24 15.14 -36.22 21.35
N ALA A 25 15.91 -36.59 20.32
CA ALA A 25 16.08 -35.76 19.13
C ALA A 25 14.77 -35.83 18.29
N GLY A 26 13.62 -35.50 18.92
CA GLY A 26 12.39 -35.25 18.24
C GLY A 26 12.67 -34.23 17.14
N THR A 27 12.42 -34.62 15.92
CA THR A 27 12.36 -33.69 14.78
C THR A 27 11.51 -32.51 15.22
N VAL A 28 12.14 -31.37 15.47
CA VAL A 28 11.44 -30.09 15.46
C VAL A 28 10.91 -29.98 14.03
N GLN A 29 9.76 -30.58 13.77
CA GLN A 29 8.97 -30.27 12.59
C GLN A 29 8.65 -28.80 12.72
N GLY A 30 9.42 -27.98 12.04
CA GLY A 30 9.13 -26.56 11.92
C GLY A 30 7.65 -26.47 11.55
N GLN A 31 6.85 -25.83 12.39
CA GLN A 31 5.44 -25.65 12.15
C GLN A 31 5.28 -25.10 10.72
N SER A 32 4.53 -25.83 9.88
CA SER A 32 4.35 -25.41 8.49
C SER A 32 3.63 -24.05 8.50
N PHE A 33 4.26 -23.06 7.89
CA PHE A 33 3.65 -21.73 7.73
C PHE A 33 2.56 -21.78 6.66
N PRO A 34 1.37 -21.16 6.91
CA PRO A 34 0.90 -20.57 8.15
C PRO A 34 0.31 -21.62 9.12
N SER A 35 0.56 -21.47 10.41
CA SER A 35 0.03 -22.33 11.47
C SER A 35 -1.23 -21.79 12.15
N LYS A 36 -1.57 -20.52 11.90
CA LYS A 36 -2.70 -19.77 12.46
C LYS A 36 -3.15 -18.69 11.50
N GLN A 37 -4.21 -17.96 11.87
CA GLN A 37 -4.72 -16.81 11.13
C GLN A 37 -3.64 -15.79 10.80
N ILE A 38 -3.71 -15.21 9.58
CA ILE A 38 -2.89 -14.08 9.14
C ILE A 38 -3.73 -12.80 9.21
N THR A 39 -3.15 -11.71 9.69
CA THR A 39 -3.76 -10.39 9.72
C THR A 39 -3.05 -9.47 8.73
N ILE A 40 -3.77 -8.96 7.73
CA ILE A 40 -3.33 -7.88 6.87
C ILE A 40 -3.74 -6.56 7.51
N VAL A 41 -2.78 -5.80 8.00
CA VAL A 41 -3.00 -4.47 8.59
C VAL A 41 -3.05 -3.44 7.47
N VAL A 42 -4.15 -2.69 7.40
CA VAL A 42 -4.38 -1.65 6.39
C VAL A 42 -4.22 -0.27 7.03
N PRO A 43 -3.36 0.62 6.49
CA PRO A 43 -2.98 1.88 7.12
C PRO A 43 -4.00 3.02 6.92
N THR A 44 -5.16 2.73 6.36
CA THR A 44 -6.20 3.72 6.04
C THR A 44 -7.56 3.26 6.56
N ALA A 45 -8.52 4.18 6.61
CA ALA A 45 -9.91 3.84 6.92
C ALA A 45 -10.51 2.86 5.91
N ALA A 46 -11.48 2.08 6.36
CA ALA A 46 -12.21 1.15 5.53
C ALA A 46 -12.92 1.86 4.35
N GLY A 47 -13.13 1.15 3.25
CA GLY A 47 -13.83 1.62 2.04
C GLY A 47 -12.96 2.40 1.05
N GLY A 48 -11.67 2.63 1.35
CA GLY A 48 -10.70 3.18 0.39
C GLY A 48 -10.04 2.11 -0.47
N ALA A 49 -9.19 2.53 -1.43
CA ALA A 49 -8.48 1.63 -2.34
C ALA A 49 -7.64 0.56 -1.60
N ASN A 50 -6.90 0.98 -0.57
CA ASN A 50 -6.08 0.06 0.22
C ASN A 50 -6.93 -1.04 0.87
N ASP A 51 -8.06 -0.68 1.47
CA ASP A 51 -8.97 -1.63 2.11
C ASP A 51 -9.62 -2.60 1.11
N ALA A 52 -10.13 -2.06 -0.01
CA ALA A 52 -10.75 -2.87 -1.05
C ALA A 52 -9.78 -3.88 -1.67
N MET A 53 -8.58 -3.44 -2.03
CA MET A 53 -7.54 -4.32 -2.58
C MET A 53 -7.04 -5.34 -1.56
N ALA A 54 -6.83 -4.91 -0.29
CA ALA A 54 -6.40 -5.82 0.78
C ALA A 54 -7.43 -6.94 1.02
N ARG A 55 -8.73 -6.65 0.96
CA ARG A 55 -9.80 -7.66 1.10
C ARG A 55 -9.83 -8.64 -0.07
N LEU A 56 -9.61 -8.17 -1.30
CA LEU A 56 -9.48 -9.06 -2.47
C LEU A 56 -8.29 -10.01 -2.33
N VAL A 57 -7.14 -9.48 -1.91
CA VAL A 57 -5.92 -10.27 -1.67
C VAL A 57 -6.12 -11.24 -0.50
N ALA A 58 -6.72 -10.78 0.62
CA ALA A 58 -6.99 -11.62 1.78
C ALA A 58 -7.87 -12.83 1.44
N GLN A 59 -8.89 -12.64 0.62
CA GLN A 59 -9.77 -13.72 0.18
C GLN A 59 -8.99 -14.79 -0.60
N GLY A 60 -8.16 -14.39 -1.58
CA GLY A 60 -7.37 -15.33 -2.37
C GLY A 60 -6.27 -16.02 -1.56
N LEU A 61 -5.56 -15.27 -0.71
CA LEU A 61 -4.55 -15.84 0.18
C LEU A 61 -5.16 -16.84 1.18
N SER A 62 -6.34 -16.55 1.73
CA SER A 62 -7.03 -17.48 2.65
C SER A 62 -7.29 -18.83 2.01
N GLN A 63 -7.78 -18.84 0.76
CA GLN A 63 -8.04 -20.07 0.01
C GLN A 63 -6.76 -20.86 -0.28
N ARG A 64 -5.66 -20.17 -0.63
CA ARG A 64 -4.39 -20.80 -1.04
C ARG A 64 -3.54 -21.26 0.15
N LEU A 65 -3.61 -20.55 1.25
CA LEU A 65 -2.82 -20.85 2.44
C LEU A 65 -3.54 -21.81 3.40
N GLY A 66 -4.86 -22.04 3.23
CA GLY A 66 -5.65 -22.93 4.08
C GLY A 66 -5.85 -22.40 5.51
N GLN A 67 -5.56 -21.12 5.75
CA GLN A 67 -5.77 -20.44 7.02
C GLN A 67 -6.55 -19.15 6.79
N PRO A 68 -7.35 -18.69 7.76
CA PRO A 68 -8.04 -17.40 7.64
C PRO A 68 -7.05 -16.26 7.44
N VAL A 69 -7.30 -15.40 6.45
CA VAL A 69 -6.59 -14.13 6.25
C VAL A 69 -7.61 -13.02 6.42
N ILE A 70 -7.43 -12.20 7.44
CA ILE A 70 -8.35 -11.11 7.78
C ILE A 70 -7.70 -9.74 7.51
N VAL A 71 -8.54 -8.71 7.37
CA VAL A 71 -8.12 -7.32 7.20
C VAL A 71 -8.48 -6.53 8.45
N GLU A 72 -7.49 -5.83 9.01
CA GLU A 72 -7.63 -4.91 10.12
C GLU A 72 -7.20 -3.50 9.71
N ASN A 73 -8.11 -2.51 9.80
CA ASN A 73 -7.81 -1.14 9.47
C ASN A 73 -7.25 -0.38 10.70
N LYS A 74 -6.03 0.15 10.60
CA LYS A 74 -5.38 1.00 11.60
C LYS A 74 -5.02 2.35 10.98
N ALA A 75 -6.04 3.20 10.79
CA ALA A 75 -5.86 4.52 10.20
C ALA A 75 -5.20 5.50 11.20
N GLY A 76 -4.46 6.46 10.67
CA GLY A 76 -3.89 7.58 11.44
C GLY A 76 -2.45 7.90 11.06
N ALA A 77 -2.05 9.15 11.28
CA ALA A 77 -0.72 9.69 10.96
C ALA A 77 -0.23 9.27 9.56
N ASN A 78 -1.09 9.39 8.55
CA ASN A 78 -0.82 8.97 7.16
C ASN A 78 -0.31 7.52 7.03
N GLY A 79 -0.83 6.60 7.86
CA GLY A 79 -0.44 5.20 7.88
C GLY A 79 0.77 4.88 8.76
N ALA A 80 1.37 5.86 9.42
CA ALA A 80 2.52 5.61 10.29
C ALA A 80 2.15 4.71 11.47
N ILE A 81 0.94 4.85 12.04
CA ILE A 81 0.46 4.01 13.16
C ILE A 81 0.43 2.54 12.77
N ALA A 82 -0.12 2.21 11.60
CA ALA A 82 -0.17 0.85 11.10
C ALA A 82 1.22 0.29 10.78
N SER A 83 2.07 1.11 10.16
CA SER A 83 3.44 0.72 9.80
C SER A 83 4.30 0.45 11.03
N GLU A 84 4.25 1.33 12.04
CA GLU A 84 4.94 1.13 13.32
C GLU A 84 4.46 -0.14 14.04
N TYR A 85 3.14 -0.37 14.07
CA TYR A 85 2.55 -1.57 14.66
C TYR A 85 3.08 -2.85 14.00
N VAL A 86 3.12 -2.89 12.66
CA VAL A 86 3.62 -4.09 11.95
C VAL A 86 5.13 -4.22 12.06
N ALA A 87 5.90 -3.11 12.02
CA ALA A 87 7.35 -3.15 12.20
C ALA A 87 7.76 -3.78 13.54
N GLN A 88 6.92 -3.64 14.58
CA GLN A 88 7.14 -4.19 15.92
C GLN A 88 6.49 -5.56 16.15
N ALA A 89 5.76 -6.08 15.18
CA ALA A 89 5.10 -7.37 15.29
C ALA A 89 6.12 -8.54 15.24
N ALA A 90 5.69 -9.73 15.69
CA ALA A 90 6.52 -10.93 15.59
C ALA A 90 6.88 -11.22 14.13
N PRO A 91 8.15 -11.48 13.81
CA PRO A 91 8.61 -11.73 12.43
C PRO A 91 8.31 -13.17 11.99
N ASP A 92 7.07 -13.61 12.15
CA ASP A 92 6.59 -14.96 11.85
C ASP A 92 5.66 -15.02 10.62
N GLY A 93 5.38 -13.86 10.00
CA GLY A 93 4.54 -13.75 8.81
C GLY A 93 3.03 -13.75 9.06
N HIS A 94 2.57 -13.83 10.32
CA HIS A 94 1.12 -13.82 10.63
C HIS A 94 0.54 -12.42 10.82
N VAL A 95 1.37 -11.38 10.93
CA VAL A 95 0.97 -9.98 10.88
C VAL A 95 1.75 -9.31 9.77
N ILE A 96 1.07 -8.83 8.75
CA ILE A 96 1.67 -8.20 7.56
C ILE A 96 0.98 -6.88 7.26
N LEU A 97 1.70 -5.96 6.62
CA LEU A 97 1.21 -4.64 6.25
C LEU A 97 0.76 -4.61 4.79
N PHE A 98 -0.41 -4.06 4.52
CA PHE A 98 -0.77 -3.57 3.19
C PHE A 98 -0.16 -2.17 3.01
N GLY A 99 1.12 -2.13 2.68
CA GLY A 99 1.85 -0.88 2.46
C GLY A 99 1.55 -0.26 1.10
N TYR A 100 1.86 1.01 0.95
CA TYR A 100 1.68 1.75 -0.29
C TYR A 100 2.67 2.93 -0.35
N ILE A 101 2.66 3.66 -1.45
CA ILE A 101 3.60 4.75 -1.72
C ILE A 101 3.73 5.74 -0.56
N ALA A 102 2.64 6.05 0.17
CA ALA A 102 2.72 7.01 1.26
C ALA A 102 3.49 6.45 2.46
N THR A 103 3.27 5.19 2.87
CA THR A 103 3.94 4.58 4.03
C THR A 103 5.42 4.30 3.78
N HIS A 104 5.81 3.97 2.55
CA HIS A 104 7.17 3.50 2.25
C HIS A 104 8.01 4.48 1.41
N ALA A 105 7.44 5.60 0.94
CA ALA A 105 8.20 6.54 0.14
C ALA A 105 7.91 8.01 0.49
N ILE A 106 6.64 8.45 0.46
CA ILE A 106 6.30 9.86 0.65
C ILE A 106 6.46 10.28 2.10
N ASN A 107 5.83 9.58 3.03
CA ASN A 107 5.85 9.94 4.45
C ASN A 107 7.27 9.88 5.06
N PRO A 108 8.10 8.84 4.76
CA PRO A 108 9.50 8.82 5.18
C PRO A 108 10.40 9.89 4.52
N ALA A 109 9.99 10.42 3.35
CA ALA A 109 10.67 11.53 2.73
C ALA A 109 10.30 12.88 3.34
N LEU A 110 9.09 12.99 3.91
CA LEU A 110 8.51 14.23 4.42
C LEU A 110 8.89 14.51 5.87
N GLN A 111 8.98 13.46 6.71
CA GLN A 111 9.18 13.60 8.15
C GLN A 111 9.93 12.42 8.76
N LYS A 112 10.48 12.63 9.98
CA LYS A 112 11.06 11.55 10.75
C LYS A 112 9.96 10.66 11.32
N LEU A 113 10.04 9.37 11.07
CA LEU A 113 9.10 8.35 11.55
C LEU A 113 9.73 7.49 12.66
N ARG A 114 8.91 6.71 13.35
CA ARG A 114 9.37 5.71 14.33
C ARG A 114 9.64 4.34 13.71
N TYR A 115 9.63 4.26 12.38
CA TYR A 115 10.04 3.10 11.61
C TYR A 115 10.89 3.53 10.42
N ASP A 116 11.75 2.62 9.97
CA ASP A 116 12.48 2.75 8.72
C ASP A 116 11.77 1.94 7.63
N PRO A 117 11.37 2.56 6.49
CA PRO A 117 10.59 1.88 5.45
C PRO A 117 11.35 0.76 4.74
N VAL A 118 12.68 0.68 4.90
CA VAL A 118 13.54 -0.32 4.26
C VAL A 118 14.08 -1.31 5.28
N ALA A 119 14.54 -0.82 6.45
CA ALA A 119 15.23 -1.66 7.43
C ALA A 119 14.26 -2.46 8.32
N ASP A 120 13.05 -1.96 8.59
CA ASP A 120 12.10 -2.59 9.50
C ASP A 120 11.09 -3.51 8.80
N PHE A 121 11.24 -3.72 7.46
CA PHE A 121 10.32 -4.55 6.68
C PHE A 121 11.04 -5.49 5.73
N GLU A 122 10.45 -6.66 5.54
CA GLU A 122 10.73 -7.57 4.42
C GLU A 122 9.60 -7.41 3.38
N PRO A 123 9.88 -6.87 2.19
CA PRO A 123 8.88 -6.80 1.13
C PRO A 123 8.42 -8.20 0.72
N ILE A 124 7.10 -8.40 0.61
CA ILE A 124 6.54 -9.65 0.11
C ILE A 124 6.33 -9.55 -1.40
N GLY A 125 5.68 -8.49 -1.87
CA GLY A 125 5.46 -8.27 -3.30
C GLY A 125 4.46 -7.16 -3.59
N LEU A 126 4.47 -6.68 -4.84
CA LEU A 126 3.47 -5.75 -5.36
C LEU A 126 2.11 -6.42 -5.49
N VAL A 127 1.07 -5.60 -5.41
CA VAL A 127 -0.32 -5.99 -5.62
C VAL A 127 -0.88 -5.30 -6.86
N ALA A 128 -0.74 -3.99 -6.94
CA ALA A 128 -1.28 -3.20 -8.04
C ALA A 128 -0.65 -1.81 -8.08
N ALA A 129 -0.80 -1.14 -9.21
CA ALA A 129 -0.60 0.29 -9.34
C ALA A 129 -1.87 0.95 -9.91
N SER A 130 -2.14 2.17 -9.49
CA SER A 130 -3.29 2.95 -9.99
C SER A 130 -2.85 4.36 -10.29
N PRO A 131 -3.11 4.87 -11.50
CA PRO A 131 -2.86 6.27 -11.80
C PRO A 131 -3.72 7.17 -10.91
N THR A 132 -3.31 8.41 -10.73
CA THR A 132 -4.09 9.42 -10.04
C THR A 132 -5.03 10.10 -11.03
N LEU A 133 -6.27 10.37 -10.63
CA LEU A 133 -7.27 11.06 -11.43
C LEU A 133 -7.65 12.39 -10.77
N LEU A 134 -7.59 13.48 -11.51
CA LEU A 134 -8.18 14.74 -11.06
C LEU A 134 -9.68 14.69 -11.29
N VAL A 135 -10.44 14.77 -10.21
CA VAL A 135 -11.90 14.84 -10.22
C VAL A 135 -12.38 16.14 -9.58
N VAL A 136 -13.51 16.62 -10.07
CA VAL A 136 -14.18 17.81 -9.53
C VAL A 136 -15.63 17.52 -9.18
N ASN A 137 -16.15 18.26 -8.19
CA ASN A 137 -17.58 18.30 -7.92
C ASN A 137 -18.34 18.81 -9.16
N ASN A 138 -19.54 18.31 -9.40
CA ASN A 138 -20.36 18.66 -10.57
C ASN A 138 -20.78 20.14 -10.63
N SER A 139 -20.74 20.86 -9.51
CA SER A 139 -21.01 22.32 -9.46
C SER A 139 -19.86 23.15 -10.08
N VAL A 140 -18.64 22.62 -10.17
CA VAL A 140 -17.49 23.28 -10.80
C VAL A 140 -17.73 23.41 -12.30
N LYS A 141 -17.64 24.61 -12.87
CA LYS A 141 -18.01 24.86 -14.27
C LYS A 141 -16.95 24.53 -15.31
N ALA A 142 -15.75 24.11 -14.88
CA ALA A 142 -14.67 23.73 -15.79
C ALA A 142 -14.93 22.38 -16.47
N LYS A 143 -14.64 22.27 -17.76
CA LYS A 143 -14.75 21.05 -18.59
C LYS A 143 -13.38 20.42 -18.90
N ASN A 144 -12.31 21.15 -18.70
CA ASN A 144 -10.92 20.75 -18.95
C ASN A 144 -9.98 21.48 -17.97
N MET A 145 -8.70 21.17 -18.04
CA MET A 145 -7.69 21.76 -17.14
C MET A 145 -7.47 23.24 -17.37
N GLN A 146 -7.53 23.71 -18.61
CA GLN A 146 -7.36 25.12 -18.93
C GLN A 146 -8.47 25.96 -18.28
N GLU A 147 -9.71 25.53 -18.38
CA GLU A 147 -10.86 26.20 -17.75
C GLU A 147 -10.76 26.14 -16.22
N LEU A 148 -10.35 24.98 -15.65
CA LEU A 148 -10.19 24.86 -14.20
C LEU A 148 -9.10 25.81 -13.68
N VAL A 149 -7.93 25.84 -14.31
CA VAL A 149 -6.84 26.76 -13.95
C VAL A 149 -7.27 28.22 -14.07
N ALA A 150 -7.99 28.57 -15.14
CA ALA A 150 -8.52 29.93 -15.33
C ALA A 150 -9.50 30.34 -14.20
N LEU A 151 -10.43 29.43 -13.80
CA LEU A 151 -11.35 29.68 -12.70
C LEU A 151 -10.63 29.89 -11.36
N MET A 152 -9.62 29.06 -11.07
CA MET A 152 -8.84 29.16 -9.84
C MET A 152 -8.01 30.46 -9.80
N LYS A 153 -7.41 30.84 -10.92
CA LYS A 153 -6.64 32.11 -11.05
C LYS A 153 -7.51 33.35 -10.94
N ALA A 154 -8.75 33.27 -11.42
CA ALA A 154 -9.70 34.37 -11.32
C ALA A 154 -10.19 34.62 -9.89
N LYS A 155 -10.14 33.60 -9.02
CA LYS A 155 -10.57 33.67 -7.62
C LYS A 155 -9.59 32.91 -6.73
N PRO A 156 -8.40 33.44 -6.45
CA PRO A 156 -7.41 32.77 -5.61
C PRO A 156 -7.98 32.42 -4.23
N GLY A 157 -7.65 31.25 -3.69
CA GLY A 157 -8.10 30.76 -2.39
C GLY A 157 -9.58 30.35 -2.31
N SER A 158 -10.38 30.49 -3.38
CA SER A 158 -11.81 30.10 -3.38
C SER A 158 -12.05 28.61 -3.64
N PHE A 159 -11.04 27.87 -4.04
CA PHE A 159 -11.10 26.44 -4.25
C PHE A 159 -10.46 25.70 -3.10
N SER A 160 -11.10 24.63 -2.66
CA SER A 160 -10.50 23.67 -1.74
C SER A 160 -10.38 22.30 -2.39
N TYR A 161 -9.34 21.56 -2.01
CA TYR A 161 -9.16 20.18 -2.43
C TYR A 161 -9.12 19.24 -1.23
N ALA A 162 -9.76 18.07 -1.39
CA ALA A 162 -9.70 17.00 -0.40
C ALA A 162 -8.48 16.11 -0.61
N SER A 163 -7.93 15.60 0.49
CA SER A 163 -6.94 14.53 0.44
C SER A 163 -7.24 13.41 1.44
N ALA A 164 -6.58 12.28 1.31
CA ALA A 164 -6.68 11.19 2.27
C ALA A 164 -5.91 11.47 3.59
N GLY A 165 -5.42 12.68 3.75
CA GLY A 165 -4.61 13.18 4.88
C GLY A 165 -3.29 13.79 4.41
N ASN A 166 -2.62 14.49 5.32
CA ASN A 166 -1.32 15.13 5.07
C ASN A 166 -0.27 14.08 4.64
N GLY A 167 0.54 14.39 3.64
CA GLY A 167 1.57 13.46 3.14
C GLY A 167 1.05 12.28 2.29
N THR A 168 -0.26 12.22 1.98
CA THR A 168 -0.80 11.18 1.09
C THR A 168 -0.59 11.53 -0.38
N ALA A 169 -0.69 10.54 -1.27
CA ALA A 169 -0.56 10.77 -2.71
C ALA A 169 -1.56 11.81 -3.26
N PRO A 170 -2.84 11.83 -2.86
CA PRO A 170 -3.76 12.91 -3.24
C PRO A 170 -3.29 14.29 -2.82
N HIS A 171 -2.71 14.45 -1.62
CA HIS A 171 -2.14 15.72 -1.17
C HIS A 171 -0.99 16.15 -2.07
N PHE A 172 0.00 15.27 -2.26
CA PHE A 172 1.17 15.58 -3.10
C PHE A 172 0.81 15.85 -4.57
N ALA A 173 -0.14 15.11 -5.13
CA ALA A 173 -0.61 15.35 -6.49
C ALA A 173 -1.22 16.75 -6.63
N ALA A 174 -1.98 17.20 -5.62
CA ALA A 174 -2.55 18.56 -5.60
C ALA A 174 -1.47 19.62 -5.43
N GLU A 175 -0.49 19.42 -4.56
CA GLU A 175 0.62 20.36 -4.38
C GLU A 175 1.51 20.45 -5.63
N LEU A 176 1.77 19.33 -6.32
CA LEU A 176 2.45 19.34 -7.61
C LEU A 176 1.64 20.13 -8.67
N LEU A 177 0.31 20.00 -8.66
CA LEU A 177 -0.57 20.79 -9.54
C LEU A 177 -0.47 22.28 -9.23
N LYS A 178 -0.52 22.67 -7.94
CA LYS A 178 -0.31 24.08 -7.51
C LYS A 178 1.02 24.63 -8.01
N LEU A 179 2.10 23.88 -7.81
CA LEU A 179 3.45 24.28 -8.25
C LEU A 179 3.54 24.42 -9.79
N SER A 180 2.95 23.48 -10.53
CA SER A 180 3.01 23.48 -11.99
C SER A 180 2.16 24.60 -12.62
N THR A 181 1.05 24.98 -12.00
CA THR A 181 0.06 25.91 -12.59
C THR A 181 0.05 27.30 -11.94
N GLY A 182 0.66 27.43 -10.77
CA GLY A 182 0.63 28.67 -9.96
C GLY A 182 -0.76 29.01 -9.39
N VAL A 183 -1.65 28.02 -9.24
CA VAL A 183 -2.97 28.21 -8.61
C VAL A 183 -2.86 28.12 -7.09
N ASP A 184 -3.78 28.78 -6.39
CA ASP A 184 -3.92 28.66 -4.95
C ASP A 184 -5.21 27.88 -4.59
N MET A 185 -5.07 26.89 -3.71
CA MET A 185 -6.15 26.01 -3.24
C MET A 185 -5.96 25.67 -1.77
N LEU A 186 -7.05 25.71 -1.00
CA LEU A 186 -7.04 25.31 0.41
C LEU A 186 -7.01 23.75 0.51
N HIS A 187 -6.09 23.23 1.29
CA HIS A 187 -6.04 21.79 1.59
C HIS A 187 -7.01 21.43 2.72
N VAL A 188 -7.83 20.40 2.50
CA VAL A 188 -8.71 19.79 3.51
C VAL A 188 -8.35 18.31 3.69
N PRO A 189 -7.60 17.97 4.77
CA PRO A 189 -7.17 16.60 5.01
C PRO A 189 -8.26 15.76 5.68
N TYR A 190 -8.40 14.49 5.27
CA TYR A 190 -9.30 13.49 5.83
C TYR A 190 -8.53 12.26 6.34
N LYS A 191 -9.20 11.37 7.09
CA LYS A 191 -8.62 10.10 7.57
C LYS A 191 -8.74 8.97 6.53
N GLY A 192 -8.47 9.26 5.26
CA GLY A 192 -8.54 8.32 4.15
C GLY A 192 -9.33 8.82 2.95
N SER A 193 -9.25 8.12 1.82
CA SER A 193 -9.87 8.54 0.56
C SER A 193 -11.40 8.44 0.58
N ALA A 194 -11.98 7.49 1.33
CA ALA A 194 -13.42 7.30 1.36
C ALA A 194 -14.18 8.53 1.90
N PRO A 195 -13.90 9.06 3.11
CA PRO A 195 -14.54 10.29 3.57
C PRO A 195 -14.21 11.50 2.68
N ALA A 196 -12.97 11.62 2.19
CA ALA A 196 -12.56 12.72 1.31
C ALA A 196 -13.38 12.79 0.03
N ILE A 197 -13.59 11.66 -0.65
CA ILE A 197 -14.35 11.61 -1.90
C ILE A 197 -15.84 11.88 -1.68
N MET A 198 -16.39 11.45 -0.54
CA MET A 198 -17.79 11.72 -0.19
C MET A 198 -18.04 13.21 0.03
N ASP A 199 -17.12 13.92 0.71
CA ASP A 199 -17.23 15.37 0.90
C ASP A 199 -16.98 16.15 -0.40
N THR A 200 -16.15 15.63 -1.30
CA THR A 200 -16.02 16.19 -2.65
C THR A 200 -17.31 15.99 -3.47
N ILE A 201 -17.98 14.84 -3.34
CA ILE A 201 -19.30 14.60 -3.96
C ILE A 201 -20.34 15.57 -3.38
N GLY A 202 -20.34 15.79 -2.07
CA GLY A 202 -21.24 16.72 -1.38
C GLY A 202 -20.96 18.19 -1.65
N GLY A 203 -19.81 18.54 -2.25
CA GLY A 203 -19.44 19.93 -2.58
C GLY A 203 -18.76 20.69 -1.43
N THR A 204 -18.47 20.04 -0.32
CA THR A 204 -17.65 20.62 0.78
C THR A 204 -16.27 21.01 0.26
N THR A 205 -15.69 20.17 -0.60
CA THR A 205 -14.49 20.49 -1.36
C THR A 205 -14.78 20.47 -2.86
N GLN A 206 -14.09 21.29 -3.66
CA GLN A 206 -14.35 21.42 -5.09
C GLN A 206 -13.67 20.35 -5.91
N LEU A 207 -12.54 19.83 -5.45
CA LEU A 207 -11.78 18.84 -6.20
C LEU A 207 -10.99 17.87 -5.30
N MET A 208 -10.55 16.78 -5.89
CA MET A 208 -9.66 15.80 -5.29
C MET A 208 -8.79 15.17 -6.38
N LEU A 209 -7.59 14.67 -6.00
CA LEU A 209 -6.71 13.90 -6.87
C LEU A 209 -6.49 12.48 -6.29
N PRO A 210 -7.54 11.65 -6.20
CA PRO A 210 -7.44 10.28 -5.68
C PRO A 210 -6.81 9.31 -6.68
N SER A 211 -6.57 8.06 -6.27
CA SER A 211 -6.31 6.98 -7.23
C SER A 211 -7.53 6.79 -8.14
N LEU A 212 -7.27 6.42 -9.39
CA LEU A 212 -8.32 6.07 -10.34
C LEU A 212 -9.22 4.96 -9.78
N PHE A 213 -8.64 3.96 -9.12
CA PHE A 213 -9.38 2.90 -8.44
C PHE A 213 -10.46 3.44 -7.48
N THR A 214 -10.16 4.47 -6.71
CA THR A 214 -11.13 5.10 -5.79
C THR A 214 -12.14 5.97 -6.53
N ALA A 215 -11.70 6.71 -7.56
CA ALA A 215 -12.51 7.71 -8.24
C ALA A 215 -13.45 7.13 -9.30
N TYR A 216 -13.02 6.09 -10.02
CA TYR A 216 -13.72 5.56 -11.18
C TYR A 216 -15.18 5.21 -10.92
N PRO A 217 -15.55 4.50 -9.84
CA PRO A 217 -16.96 4.20 -9.56
C PRO A 217 -17.83 5.46 -9.38
N GLN A 218 -17.26 6.54 -8.84
CA GLN A 218 -17.98 7.79 -8.58
C GLN A 218 -18.15 8.61 -9.87
N VAL A 219 -17.15 8.59 -10.74
CA VAL A 219 -17.21 9.23 -12.05
C VAL A 219 -18.17 8.47 -12.96
N LYS A 220 -18.07 7.13 -13.02
CA LYS A 220 -18.99 6.26 -13.78
C LYS A 220 -20.44 6.42 -13.31
N GLY A 221 -20.64 6.60 -12.01
CA GLY A 221 -21.96 6.89 -11.43
C GLY A 221 -22.42 8.34 -11.58
N GLY A 222 -21.70 9.20 -12.30
CA GLY A 222 -22.06 10.61 -12.55
C GLY A 222 -22.00 11.51 -11.30
N LYS A 223 -21.43 11.03 -10.19
CA LYS A 223 -21.34 11.80 -8.93
C LYS A 223 -20.21 12.82 -8.93
N LEU A 224 -19.17 12.56 -9.70
CA LEU A 224 -18.01 13.44 -9.91
C LEU A 224 -17.70 13.51 -11.40
N ARG A 225 -17.01 14.57 -11.82
CA ARG A 225 -16.48 14.70 -13.18
C ARG A 225 -14.97 14.57 -13.20
N ALA A 226 -14.44 13.71 -14.08
CA ALA A 226 -13.02 13.59 -14.36
C ALA A 226 -12.56 14.73 -15.28
N LEU A 227 -11.43 15.36 -14.98
CA LEU A 227 -10.83 16.38 -15.84
C LEU A 227 -9.48 15.96 -16.43
N GLY A 228 -8.75 15.02 -15.80
CA GLY A 228 -7.50 14.56 -16.36
C GLY A 228 -6.79 13.51 -15.51
N LEU A 229 -6.03 12.66 -16.15
CA LEU A 229 -5.17 11.66 -15.51
C LEU A 229 -3.80 12.25 -15.18
N VAL A 230 -3.32 11.99 -13.97
CA VAL A 230 -1.98 12.35 -13.51
C VAL A 230 -1.06 11.15 -13.81
N GLY A 231 -0.48 11.15 -15.01
CA GLY A 231 0.36 10.06 -15.51
C GLY A 231 0.76 10.28 -16.95
N ASP A 232 1.54 9.36 -17.48
CA ASP A 232 2.15 9.49 -18.82
C ASP A 232 1.24 8.92 -19.94
N LYS A 233 0.20 8.16 -19.58
CA LYS A 233 -0.72 7.52 -20.52
C LYS A 233 -2.17 7.57 -20.01
N ARG A 234 -3.12 7.50 -20.93
CA ARG A 234 -4.55 7.35 -20.61
C ARG A 234 -4.83 5.96 -20.03
N SER A 235 -5.90 5.86 -19.24
CA SER A 235 -6.36 4.58 -18.70
C SER A 235 -7.29 3.87 -19.68
N ALA A 236 -7.17 2.53 -19.76
CA ALA A 236 -8.05 1.70 -20.60
C ALA A 236 -9.53 1.76 -20.16
N VAL A 237 -9.81 1.98 -18.87
CA VAL A 237 -11.20 2.11 -18.37
C VAL A 237 -11.80 3.50 -18.57
N MET A 238 -10.96 4.50 -18.93
CA MET A 238 -11.38 5.89 -19.20
C MET A 238 -10.61 6.48 -20.41
N PRO A 239 -10.70 5.90 -21.60
CA PRO A 239 -9.90 6.30 -22.75
C PRO A 239 -10.16 7.73 -23.22
N ASP A 240 -11.35 8.27 -22.94
CA ASP A 240 -11.75 9.63 -23.31
C ASP A 240 -11.19 10.70 -22.37
N VAL A 241 -10.69 10.33 -21.18
CA VAL A 241 -10.09 11.27 -20.24
C VAL A 241 -8.62 11.50 -20.60
N PRO A 242 -8.24 12.73 -21.02
CA PRO A 242 -6.87 13.03 -21.37
C PRO A 242 -5.98 13.05 -20.13
N THR A 243 -4.66 12.89 -20.33
CA THR A 243 -3.69 13.16 -19.28
C THR A 243 -3.54 14.66 -19.02
N LEU A 244 -3.01 15.02 -17.85
CA LEU A 244 -2.67 16.43 -17.57
C LEU A 244 -1.59 16.92 -18.54
N ALA A 245 -0.65 16.05 -18.91
CA ALA A 245 0.39 16.37 -19.88
C ALA A 245 -0.16 16.70 -21.28
N GLU A 246 -1.15 15.92 -21.79
CA GLU A 246 -1.87 16.19 -23.03
C GLU A 246 -2.59 17.55 -22.99
N GLN A 247 -2.97 18.00 -21.79
CA GLN A 247 -3.62 19.30 -21.57
C GLN A 247 -2.61 20.42 -21.23
N GLY A 248 -1.34 20.19 -21.45
CA GLY A 248 -0.28 21.21 -21.27
C GLY A 248 0.21 21.40 -19.82
N ILE A 249 -0.28 20.61 -18.85
CA ILE A 249 0.19 20.66 -17.46
C ILE A 249 1.35 19.68 -17.30
N LYS A 250 2.55 20.21 -17.19
CA LYS A 250 3.80 19.42 -17.11
C LYS A 250 4.25 19.22 -15.66
N ASN A 251 5.16 18.25 -15.44
CA ASN A 251 5.80 17.97 -14.15
C ASN A 251 4.84 17.56 -13.02
N VAL A 252 3.65 17.07 -13.37
CA VAL A 252 2.69 16.48 -12.43
C VAL A 252 2.56 15.00 -12.78
N SER A 253 3.38 14.16 -12.15
CA SER A 253 3.35 12.71 -12.33
C SER A 253 3.20 12.02 -10.98
N MET A 254 2.18 11.19 -10.86
CA MET A 254 1.85 10.44 -9.64
C MET A 254 1.14 9.15 -10.00
N SER A 255 1.76 8.01 -9.67
CA SER A 255 1.10 6.71 -9.67
C SER A 255 1.16 6.14 -8.26
N GLN A 256 0.06 5.59 -7.80
CA GLN A 256 -0.02 4.98 -6.47
C GLN A 256 0.20 3.48 -6.62
N TRP A 257 1.25 2.96 -5.99
CA TRP A 257 1.52 1.53 -5.92
C TRP A 257 1.14 0.98 -4.54
N TYR A 258 0.78 -0.29 -4.51
CA TYR A 258 0.33 -1.04 -3.33
C TYR A 258 1.05 -2.37 -3.26
N GLY A 259 1.37 -2.82 -2.05
CA GLY A 259 2.05 -4.08 -1.85
C GLY A 259 1.98 -4.61 -0.43
N LEU A 260 2.44 -5.84 -0.24
CA LEU A 260 2.50 -6.48 1.07
C LEU A 260 3.92 -6.46 1.62
N PHE A 261 4.02 -6.26 2.94
CA PHE A 261 5.28 -6.24 3.70
C PHE A 261 5.13 -7.03 5.00
N ALA A 262 6.12 -7.83 5.32
CA ALA A 262 6.27 -8.47 6.62
C ALA A 262 7.22 -7.66 7.52
N PRO A 263 7.22 -7.85 8.85
CA PRO A 263 8.25 -7.31 9.73
C PRO A 263 9.65 -7.73 9.31
N ALA A 264 10.65 -6.89 9.57
CA ALA A 264 12.06 -7.25 9.38
C ALA A 264 12.39 -8.58 10.06
N LYS A 265 13.36 -9.32 9.51
CA LYS A 265 13.78 -10.63 10.00
C LYS A 265 12.74 -11.75 9.88
N THR A 266 11.62 -11.54 9.20
CA THR A 266 10.72 -12.64 8.82
C THR A 266 11.51 -13.65 7.99
N PRO A 267 11.47 -14.95 8.32
CA PRO A 267 12.26 -15.96 7.63
C PRO A 267 12.00 -15.95 6.12
N LYS A 268 13.06 -16.05 5.33
CA LYS A 268 12.98 -16.02 3.86
C LYS A 268 11.96 -17.02 3.31
N ALA A 269 11.89 -18.22 3.87
CA ALA A 269 10.93 -19.25 3.44
C ALA A 269 9.47 -18.81 3.64
N VAL A 270 9.18 -18.00 4.68
CA VAL A 270 7.85 -17.41 4.93
C VAL A 270 7.55 -16.32 3.91
N VAL A 271 8.50 -15.42 3.66
CA VAL A 271 8.36 -14.36 2.64
C VAL A 271 8.16 -14.97 1.26
N ASP A 272 8.97 -15.96 0.87
CA ASP A 272 8.86 -16.65 -0.42
C ASP A 272 7.50 -17.36 -0.57
N ARG A 273 7.00 -17.99 0.50
CA ARG A 273 5.67 -18.62 0.50
C ARG A 273 4.57 -17.58 0.31
N LEU A 274 4.60 -16.48 1.05
CA LEU A 274 3.64 -15.39 0.91
C LEU A 274 3.69 -14.77 -0.48
N ASN A 275 4.89 -14.51 -1.02
CA ASN A 275 5.06 -13.97 -2.37
C ASN A 275 4.49 -14.91 -3.44
N LYS A 276 4.78 -16.22 -3.35
CA LYS A 276 4.25 -17.22 -4.28
C LYS A 276 2.72 -17.21 -4.30
N GLU A 277 2.10 -17.24 -3.12
CA GLU A 277 0.64 -17.31 -3.04
C GLU A 277 -0.02 -15.96 -3.37
N LEU A 278 0.65 -14.83 -3.08
CA LEU A 278 0.23 -13.51 -3.53
C LEU A 278 0.20 -13.44 -5.06
N ASN A 279 1.31 -13.77 -5.72
CA ASN A 279 1.39 -13.71 -7.19
C ASN A 279 0.39 -14.67 -7.85
N ALA A 280 0.16 -15.85 -7.25
CA ALA A 280 -0.86 -16.78 -7.72
C ALA A 280 -2.28 -16.25 -7.53
N THR A 281 -2.56 -15.53 -6.43
CA THR A 281 -3.83 -14.83 -6.19
C THR A 281 -4.06 -13.74 -7.23
N LEU A 282 -3.03 -12.95 -7.51
CA LEU A 282 -3.09 -11.85 -8.47
C LEU A 282 -3.19 -12.33 -9.93
N ALA A 283 -2.89 -13.58 -10.23
CA ALA A 283 -3.09 -14.20 -11.55
C ALA A 283 -4.52 -14.74 -11.75
N GLU A 284 -5.36 -14.75 -10.72
CA GLU A 284 -6.75 -15.21 -10.84
C GLU A 284 -7.59 -14.23 -11.65
N LYS A 285 -8.25 -14.71 -12.71
CA LYS A 285 -9.04 -13.88 -13.63
C LYS A 285 -10.09 -12.99 -12.93
N ASN A 286 -10.71 -13.50 -11.86
CA ASN A 286 -11.70 -12.76 -11.07
C ASN A 286 -11.05 -11.65 -10.23
N VAL A 287 -9.82 -11.84 -9.73
CA VAL A 287 -9.06 -10.82 -8.98
C VAL A 287 -8.58 -9.73 -9.93
N VAL A 288 -7.92 -10.13 -11.03
CA VAL A 288 -7.49 -9.22 -12.11
C VAL A 288 -8.66 -8.35 -12.56
N LYS A 289 -9.78 -8.98 -12.96
CA LYS A 289 -10.97 -8.28 -13.43
C LYS A 289 -11.47 -7.24 -12.41
N LYS A 290 -11.59 -7.59 -11.13
CA LYS A 290 -12.09 -6.67 -10.09
C LYS A 290 -11.17 -5.48 -9.86
N ILE A 291 -9.85 -5.64 -10.02
CA ILE A 291 -8.88 -4.57 -9.88
C ILE A 291 -8.88 -3.68 -11.12
N GLU A 292 -8.82 -4.28 -12.31
CA GLU A 292 -8.74 -3.55 -13.59
C GLU A 292 -10.04 -2.79 -13.92
N GLU A 293 -11.20 -3.38 -13.63
CA GLU A 293 -12.50 -2.72 -13.81
C GLU A 293 -12.66 -1.43 -13.01
N GLN A 294 -11.82 -1.22 -12.00
CA GLN A 294 -11.77 0.02 -11.22
C GLN A 294 -10.57 0.92 -11.59
N GLY A 295 -9.84 0.58 -12.65
CA GLY A 295 -8.75 1.43 -13.18
C GLY A 295 -7.44 1.33 -12.40
N ALA A 296 -7.16 0.18 -11.79
CA ALA A 296 -5.82 -0.16 -11.34
C ALA A 296 -5.27 -1.28 -12.20
N ASP A 297 -3.96 -1.27 -12.42
CA ASP A 297 -3.25 -2.34 -13.11
C ASP A 297 -2.73 -3.32 -12.05
N VAL A 298 -3.01 -4.63 -12.22
CA VAL A 298 -2.41 -5.65 -11.36
C VAL A 298 -0.92 -5.70 -11.64
N GLU A 299 -0.11 -5.61 -10.61
CA GLU A 299 1.34 -5.71 -10.69
C GLU A 299 1.85 -6.80 -9.76
N THR A 300 2.67 -7.69 -10.29
CA THR A 300 3.36 -8.72 -9.52
C THR A 300 4.84 -8.42 -9.44
N SER A 301 5.49 -8.89 -8.39
CA SER A 301 6.95 -8.75 -8.26
C SER A 301 7.54 -9.84 -7.39
N SER A 302 8.85 -10.05 -7.52
CA SER A 302 9.63 -10.69 -6.47
C SER A 302 9.82 -9.75 -5.27
N PRO A 303 10.19 -10.27 -4.08
CA PRO A 303 10.57 -9.44 -2.94
C PRO A 303 11.69 -8.45 -3.26
N ASP A 304 12.72 -8.87 -4.00
CA ASP A 304 13.86 -8.02 -4.36
C ASP A 304 13.47 -6.90 -5.34
N GLN A 305 12.58 -7.19 -6.30
CA GLN A 305 12.05 -6.17 -7.21
C GLN A 305 11.27 -5.11 -6.43
N MET A 306 10.46 -5.52 -5.46
CA MET A 306 9.72 -4.60 -4.61
C MET A 306 10.64 -3.80 -3.70
N LYS A 307 11.67 -4.41 -3.11
CA LYS A 307 12.70 -3.70 -2.34
C LYS A 307 13.36 -2.59 -3.16
N SER A 308 13.73 -2.92 -4.40
CA SER A 308 14.32 -1.96 -5.33
C SER A 308 13.35 -0.82 -5.69
N LEU A 309 12.05 -1.11 -5.84
CA LEU A 309 11.02 -0.09 -6.05
C LEU A 309 10.95 0.87 -4.87
N VAL A 310 10.84 0.37 -3.65
CA VAL A 310 10.77 1.19 -2.42
C VAL A 310 11.98 2.14 -2.33
N GLN A 311 13.20 1.63 -2.57
CA GLN A 311 14.42 2.44 -2.51
C GLN A 311 14.44 3.55 -3.57
N ARG A 312 14.04 3.25 -4.82
CA ARG A 312 13.94 4.24 -5.90
C ARG A 312 12.90 5.30 -5.61
N GLU A 313 11.71 4.88 -5.15
CA GLU A 313 10.63 5.81 -4.82
C GLU A 313 10.99 6.69 -3.62
N LEU A 314 11.60 6.14 -2.58
CA LEU A 314 12.07 6.93 -1.44
C LEU A 314 13.08 8.01 -1.87
N THR A 315 14.04 7.66 -2.72
CA THR A 315 15.02 8.61 -3.27
C THR A 315 14.34 9.69 -4.11
N ARG A 316 13.41 9.29 -4.98
CA ARG A 316 12.63 10.21 -5.81
C ARG A 316 11.85 11.21 -4.96
N TRP A 317 11.10 10.73 -3.96
CA TRP A 317 10.25 11.60 -3.15
C TRP A 317 11.04 12.50 -2.21
N ARG A 318 12.20 12.09 -1.70
CA ARG A 318 13.13 12.99 -1.01
C ARG A 318 13.56 14.16 -1.90
N GLY A 319 13.86 13.91 -3.16
CA GLY A 319 14.15 14.95 -4.13
C GLY A 319 12.97 15.90 -4.37
N VAL A 320 11.75 15.37 -4.53
CA VAL A 320 10.52 16.16 -4.72
C VAL A 320 10.23 17.04 -3.51
N VAL A 321 10.27 16.49 -2.31
CA VAL A 321 10.03 17.22 -1.04
C VAL A 321 11.01 18.37 -0.90
N ALA A 322 12.31 18.12 -1.17
CA ALA A 322 13.34 19.15 -1.09
C ALA A 322 13.12 20.28 -2.13
N ALA A 323 12.84 19.92 -3.38
CA ALA A 323 12.63 20.87 -4.47
C ALA A 323 11.35 21.70 -4.29
N ALA A 324 10.26 21.07 -3.86
CA ALA A 324 8.96 21.69 -3.69
C ALA A 324 8.78 22.38 -2.32
N LYS A 325 9.75 22.23 -1.40
CA LYS A 325 9.71 22.78 -0.02
C LYS A 325 8.41 22.38 0.72
N ILE A 326 7.87 21.20 0.41
CA ILE A 326 6.69 20.66 1.07
C ILE A 326 7.06 20.33 2.53
N LYS A 327 6.25 20.83 3.47
CA LYS A 327 6.44 20.58 4.90
C LYS A 327 5.41 19.58 5.40
N ALA A 328 5.78 18.79 6.41
CA ALA A 328 4.81 18.14 7.26
C ALA A 328 4.16 19.22 8.14
N ASP A 329 2.84 19.22 8.23
CA ASP A 329 2.10 20.10 9.15
C ASP A 329 2.28 19.63 10.60
#